data_488e99baf0d1273bcfd4a0561dbf7e10
#
_entry.id   488e99baf0d1273bcfd4a0561dbf7e10
#
_cell.length_a   1.000
_cell.length_b   1.000
_cell.length_c   1.000
_cell.angle_alpha   90.00
_cell.angle_beta   90.00
_cell.angle_gamma   90.00
#
_symmetry.space_group_name_H-M   'P 1'
#
loop_
_entity.id
_entity.type
_entity.pdbx_description
1 polymer ?
#
loop_
_entity_poly.entity_id
_entity_poly.type
_entity_poly.pdbx_seq_one_letter_code
_entity_poly.pdbx_strand_id
1 'polypeptide(L)'
;MNRINWLGVAVATVVAFFIGFLWYGLIFQEQWMALTGVTDEGSGDSMWMLLGVVQTFVTMVGLGWFIGRDGGWMHGLKIGLIAGVCFALMTSAYGFIYQTSPMGLLPIDWSHLLVVYAVGGAIVGGLRMKPRA
;
A
#
# COMPACT_ATOMS: atom_id res chain seq x y z
N MET A 1 10.11 -21.28 -12.22
CA MET A 1 9.30 -20.29 -12.96
C MET A 1 8.98 -19.12 -12.04
N ASN A 2 9.81 -18.11 -12.07
CA ASN A 2 9.68 -16.96 -11.16
C ASN A 2 8.85 -15.88 -11.85
N ARG A 3 7.54 -15.88 -11.65
CA ARG A 3 6.65 -14.85 -12.19
C ARG A 3 6.77 -13.51 -11.49
N ILE A 4 7.34 -13.49 -10.27
CA ILE A 4 7.39 -12.30 -9.43
C ILE A 4 8.72 -11.57 -9.62
N ASN A 5 8.65 -10.27 -9.79
CA ASN A 5 9.79 -9.36 -9.76
C ASN A 5 10.14 -9.01 -8.30
N TRP A 6 10.96 -9.85 -7.67
CA TRP A 6 11.31 -9.69 -6.25
C TRP A 6 12.02 -8.37 -5.92
N LEU A 7 12.85 -7.86 -6.83
CA LEU A 7 13.47 -6.54 -6.64
C LEU A 7 12.42 -5.44 -6.64
N GLY A 8 11.50 -5.47 -7.61
CA GLY A 8 10.38 -4.53 -7.66
C GLY A 8 9.51 -4.63 -6.42
N VAL A 9 9.20 -5.83 -5.94
CA VAL A 9 8.44 -6.05 -4.70
C VAL A 9 9.15 -5.46 -3.49
N ALA A 10 10.45 -5.71 -3.32
CA ALA A 10 11.21 -5.19 -2.18
C ALA A 10 11.23 -3.65 -2.18
N VAL A 11 11.54 -3.02 -3.32
CA VAL A 11 11.56 -1.56 -3.44
C VAL A 11 10.16 -0.98 -3.25
N ALA A 12 9.14 -1.58 -3.87
CA ALA A 12 7.75 -1.13 -3.71
C ALA A 12 7.28 -1.21 -2.25
N THR A 13 7.70 -2.24 -1.50
CA THR A 13 7.38 -2.37 -0.08
C THR A 13 7.97 -1.21 0.73
N VAL A 14 9.25 -0.90 0.53
CA VAL A 14 9.91 0.22 1.21
C VAL A 14 9.24 1.55 0.88
N VAL A 15 8.98 1.80 -0.40
CA VAL A 15 8.34 3.05 -0.86
C VAL A 15 6.90 3.15 -0.32
N ALA A 16 6.12 2.07 -0.37
CA ALA A 16 4.75 2.04 0.13
C ALA A 16 4.69 2.29 1.64
N PHE A 17 5.60 1.70 2.40
CA PHE A 17 5.70 1.94 3.84
C PHE A 17 6.07 3.39 4.14
N PHE A 18 6.97 3.98 3.36
CA PHE A 18 7.33 5.39 3.48
C PHE A 18 6.17 6.33 3.13
N ILE A 19 5.37 5.99 2.11
CA ILE A 19 4.14 6.72 1.78
C ILE A 19 3.17 6.68 2.98
N GLY A 20 3.01 5.54 3.63
CA GLY A 20 2.20 5.41 4.85
C GLY A 20 2.69 6.33 5.96
N PHE A 21 3.99 6.39 6.18
CA PHE A 21 4.60 7.32 7.14
C PHE A 21 4.30 8.79 6.79
N LEU A 22 4.42 9.18 5.53
CA LEU A 22 4.09 10.53 5.08
C LEU A 22 2.62 10.86 5.30
N TRP A 23 1.71 9.93 4.97
CA TRP A 23 0.26 10.14 5.10
C TRP A 23 -0.18 10.28 6.55
N TYR A 24 0.12 9.29 7.36
CA TYR A 24 -0.38 9.17 8.73
C TYR A 24 0.56 9.78 9.78
N GLY A 25 1.83 9.94 9.47
CA GLY A 25 2.84 10.48 10.38
C GLY A 25 3.15 11.96 10.19
N LEU A 26 2.87 12.54 9.01
CA LEU A 26 3.20 13.94 8.71
C LEU A 26 1.99 14.73 8.16
N ILE A 27 1.39 14.29 7.05
CA ILE A 27 0.38 15.09 6.33
C ILE A 27 -0.94 15.14 7.10
N PHE A 28 -1.46 13.99 7.51
CA PHE A 28 -2.77 13.84 8.15
C PHE A 28 -2.70 13.38 9.60
N GLN A 29 -1.55 13.49 10.25
CA GLN A 29 -1.32 12.98 11.61
C GLN A 29 -2.37 13.48 12.59
N GLU A 30 -2.59 14.79 12.68
CA GLU A 30 -3.52 15.39 13.64
C GLU A 30 -4.96 14.94 13.38
N GLN A 31 -5.41 14.98 12.12
CA GLN A 31 -6.75 14.54 11.77
C GLN A 31 -6.96 13.05 12.01
N TRP A 32 -5.97 12.23 11.66
CA TRP A 32 -6.03 10.80 11.87
C TRP A 32 -6.07 10.43 13.35
N MET A 33 -5.24 11.03 14.18
CA MET A 33 -5.23 10.82 15.63
C MET A 33 -6.54 11.28 16.27
N ALA A 34 -7.08 12.43 15.88
CA ALA A 34 -8.35 12.93 16.37
C ALA A 34 -9.53 12.01 16.03
N LEU A 35 -9.51 11.41 14.83
CA LEU A 35 -10.59 10.53 14.36
C LEU A 35 -10.50 9.10 14.91
N THR A 36 -9.29 8.60 15.14
CA THR A 36 -9.07 7.22 15.61
C THR A 36 -8.97 7.10 17.12
N GLY A 37 -8.72 8.20 17.83
CA GLY A 37 -8.43 8.19 19.26
C GLY A 37 -7.07 7.62 19.64
N VAL A 38 -6.21 7.36 18.66
CA VAL A 38 -4.83 6.91 18.89
C VAL A 38 -4.03 8.07 19.47
N THR A 39 -3.24 7.81 20.52
CA THR A 39 -2.34 8.78 21.15
C THR A 39 -0.89 8.46 20.81
N ASP A 40 0.00 9.45 20.90
CA ASP A 40 1.44 9.27 20.65
C ASP A 40 2.07 8.17 21.52
N GLU A 41 1.56 7.94 22.71
CA GLU A 41 2.06 6.91 23.63
C GLU A 41 1.81 5.47 23.16
N GLY A 42 0.83 5.26 22.29
CA GLY A 42 0.47 3.92 21.75
C GLY A 42 0.92 3.67 20.32
N SER A 43 1.35 4.69 19.58
CA SER A 43 1.61 4.60 18.15
C SER A 43 3.00 4.06 17.76
N GLY A 44 3.89 3.90 18.71
CA GLY A 44 5.30 3.56 18.49
C GLY A 44 5.70 2.13 18.85
N ASP A 45 4.75 1.22 19.09
CA ASP A 45 5.10 -0.17 19.36
C ASP A 45 5.73 -0.83 18.13
N SER A 46 7.00 -1.22 18.26
CA SER A 46 7.80 -1.85 17.21
C SER A 46 7.15 -3.11 16.62
N MET A 47 6.34 -3.83 17.39
CA MET A 47 5.62 -5.00 16.89
C MET A 47 4.55 -4.61 15.85
N TRP A 48 3.77 -3.56 16.10
CA TRP A 48 2.77 -3.08 15.14
C TRP A 48 3.41 -2.52 13.87
N MET A 49 4.56 -1.84 13.99
CA MET A 49 5.32 -1.38 12.83
C MET A 49 5.84 -2.55 11.98
N LEU A 50 6.36 -3.60 12.63
CA LEU A 50 6.79 -4.82 11.95
C LEU A 50 5.65 -5.50 11.20
N LEU A 51 4.48 -5.63 11.84
CA LEU A 51 3.28 -6.19 11.21
C LEU A 51 2.82 -5.34 10.01
N GLY A 52 2.94 -4.02 10.10
CA GLY A 52 2.68 -3.11 8.98
C GLY A 52 3.61 -3.33 7.79
N VAL A 53 4.91 -3.54 8.04
CA VAL A 53 5.87 -3.89 6.99
C VAL A 53 5.53 -5.23 6.35
N VAL A 54 5.23 -6.25 7.16
CA VAL A 54 4.84 -7.58 6.66
C VAL A 54 3.57 -7.51 5.82
N GLN A 55 2.56 -6.80 6.30
CA GLN A 55 1.30 -6.60 5.56
C GLN A 55 1.55 -5.90 4.22
N THR A 56 2.36 -4.85 4.20
CA THR A 56 2.72 -4.13 2.99
C THR A 56 3.49 -5.03 2.01
N PHE A 57 4.44 -5.80 2.52
CA PHE A 57 5.21 -6.76 1.71
C PHE A 57 4.30 -7.81 1.06
N VAL A 58 3.38 -8.41 1.80
CA VAL A 58 2.42 -9.40 1.27
C VAL A 58 1.54 -8.76 0.18
N THR A 59 1.11 -7.52 0.38
CA THR A 59 0.35 -6.77 -0.64
C THR A 59 1.16 -6.61 -1.94
N MET A 60 2.44 -6.22 -1.83
CA MET A 60 3.32 -6.05 -3.00
C MET A 60 3.65 -7.38 -3.68
N VAL A 61 3.76 -8.47 -2.94
CA VAL A 61 3.88 -9.84 -3.52
C VAL A 61 2.63 -10.18 -4.33
N GLY A 62 1.44 -9.92 -3.79
CA GLY A 62 0.18 -10.12 -4.51
C GLY A 62 0.10 -9.30 -5.80
N LEU A 63 0.43 -8.02 -5.74
CA LEU A 63 0.54 -7.18 -6.94
C LEU A 63 1.57 -7.73 -7.94
N GLY A 64 2.72 -8.18 -7.46
CA GLY A 64 3.76 -8.78 -8.29
C GLY A 64 3.29 -10.03 -9.03
N TRP A 65 2.44 -10.82 -8.39
CA TRP A 65 1.81 -11.97 -9.03
C TRP A 65 0.89 -11.58 -10.20
N PHE A 66 0.05 -10.57 -10.01
CA PHE A 66 -0.88 -10.09 -11.04
C PHE A 66 -0.17 -9.36 -12.18
N ILE A 67 0.86 -8.56 -11.87
CA ILE A 67 1.61 -7.78 -12.86
C ILE A 67 2.51 -8.68 -13.72
N GLY A 68 3.10 -9.71 -13.10
CA GLY A 68 4.10 -10.54 -13.77
C GLY A 68 5.42 -9.80 -14.04
N ARG A 69 6.33 -10.42 -14.79
CA ARG A 69 7.68 -9.88 -15.02
C ARG A 69 7.80 -8.95 -16.23
N ASP A 70 6.89 -9.06 -17.19
CA ASP A 70 7.07 -8.47 -18.54
C ASP A 70 6.22 -7.23 -18.80
N GLY A 71 5.45 -6.78 -17.81
CA GLY A 71 4.42 -5.77 -18.01
C GLY A 71 4.90 -4.31 -18.16
N GLY A 72 6.05 -3.94 -17.62
CA GLY A 72 6.53 -2.56 -17.57
C GLY A 72 5.74 -1.69 -16.57
N TRP A 73 6.25 -0.46 -16.33
CA TRP A 73 5.70 0.43 -15.29
C TRP A 73 4.25 0.85 -15.54
N MET A 74 3.88 1.09 -16.79
CA MET A 74 2.51 1.51 -17.15
C MET A 74 1.50 0.38 -16.93
N HIS A 75 1.88 -0.86 -17.26
CA HIS A 75 1.06 -2.03 -16.97
C HIS A 75 0.90 -2.23 -15.47
N GLY A 76 2.01 -2.11 -14.73
CA GLY A 76 2.00 -2.18 -13.27
C GLY A 76 1.12 -1.10 -12.62
N LEU A 77 1.21 0.14 -13.11
CA LEU A 77 0.33 1.24 -12.68
C LEU A 77 -1.15 0.91 -12.88
N LYS A 78 -1.52 0.43 -14.07
CA LYS A 78 -2.91 0.07 -14.37
C LYS A 78 -3.42 -1.07 -13.49
N ILE A 79 -2.65 -2.14 -13.33
CA ILE A 79 -3.01 -3.25 -12.45
C ILE A 79 -3.10 -2.79 -11.00
N GLY A 80 -2.15 -1.97 -10.54
CA GLY A 80 -2.18 -1.39 -9.20
C GLY A 80 -3.45 -0.55 -8.96
N LEU A 81 -3.82 0.33 -9.89
CA LEU A 81 -5.05 1.12 -9.78
C LEU A 81 -6.31 0.24 -9.77
N ILE A 82 -6.39 -0.77 -10.63
CA ILE A 82 -7.54 -1.69 -10.66
C ILE A 82 -7.62 -2.45 -9.33
N ALA A 83 -6.51 -3.01 -8.85
CA ALA A 83 -6.47 -3.71 -7.57
C ALA A 83 -6.78 -2.77 -6.39
N GLY A 84 -6.26 -1.55 -6.41
CA GLY A 84 -6.55 -0.52 -5.42
C GLY A 84 -8.05 -0.22 -5.33
N VAL A 85 -8.69 0.06 -6.45
CA VAL A 85 -10.13 0.37 -6.48
C VAL A 85 -10.98 -0.84 -6.14
N CYS A 86 -10.75 -1.98 -6.80
CA CYS A 86 -11.63 -3.14 -6.68
C CYS A 86 -11.47 -3.92 -5.38
N PHE A 87 -10.27 -3.92 -4.80
CA PHE A 87 -9.99 -4.71 -3.60
C PHE A 87 -9.69 -3.83 -2.39
N ALA A 88 -8.72 -2.92 -2.49
CA ALA A 88 -8.29 -2.14 -1.33
C ALA A 88 -9.37 -1.18 -0.84
N LEU A 89 -9.94 -0.36 -1.73
CA LEU A 89 -11.02 0.57 -1.36
C LEU A 89 -12.27 -0.19 -0.92
N MET A 90 -12.63 -1.26 -1.61
CA MET A 90 -13.84 -2.03 -1.26
C MET A 90 -13.69 -2.75 0.08
N THR A 91 -12.52 -3.29 0.38
CA THR A 91 -12.24 -3.89 1.70
C THR A 91 -12.25 -2.81 2.79
N SER A 92 -11.65 -1.64 2.53
CA SER A 92 -11.69 -0.51 3.46
C SER A 92 -13.12 0.01 3.69
N ALA A 93 -13.94 0.03 2.66
CA ALA A 93 -15.35 0.44 2.76
C ALA A 93 -16.14 -0.39 3.79
N TYR A 94 -15.75 -1.64 4.01
CA TYR A 94 -16.36 -2.50 5.01
C TYR A 94 -16.35 -1.88 6.41
N GLY A 95 -15.26 -1.21 6.80
CA GLY A 95 -15.15 -0.51 8.07
C GLY A 95 -16.16 0.65 8.21
N PHE A 96 -16.43 1.36 7.11
CA PHE A 96 -17.38 2.49 7.11
C PHE A 96 -18.85 2.01 7.07
N ILE A 97 -19.11 0.92 6.37
CA ILE A 97 -20.47 0.39 6.21
C ILE A 97 -20.91 -0.39 7.47
N TYR A 98 -20.07 -1.25 8.02
CA TYR A 98 -20.44 -2.23 9.04
C TYR A 98 -19.82 -2.00 10.41
N GLN A 99 -18.71 -1.24 10.51
CA GLN A 99 -17.98 -1.05 11.77
C GLN A 99 -18.03 0.37 12.31
N THR A 100 -18.85 1.24 11.72
CA THR A 100 -19.05 2.63 12.18
C THR A 100 -17.76 3.47 12.22
N SER A 101 -16.80 3.20 11.33
CA SER A 101 -15.59 4.02 11.22
C SER A 101 -15.96 5.49 10.92
N PRO A 102 -15.27 6.47 11.53
CA PRO A 102 -15.53 7.88 11.26
C PRO A 102 -15.39 8.21 9.78
N MET A 103 -16.42 8.85 9.19
CA MET A 103 -16.41 9.21 7.76
C MET A 103 -15.27 10.16 7.38
N GLY A 104 -14.72 10.92 8.32
CA GLY A 104 -13.55 11.76 8.10
C GLY A 104 -12.27 10.98 7.73
N LEU A 105 -12.19 9.70 8.08
CA LEU A 105 -11.08 8.83 7.69
C LEU A 105 -11.15 8.41 6.21
N LEU A 106 -12.32 8.40 5.61
CA LEU A 106 -12.50 7.87 4.26
C LEU A 106 -11.60 8.57 3.23
N PRO A 107 -11.56 9.90 3.11
CA PRO A 107 -10.68 10.55 2.14
C PRO A 107 -9.19 10.33 2.46
N ILE A 108 -8.82 10.23 3.73
CA ILE A 108 -7.44 9.98 4.16
C ILE A 108 -7.01 8.58 3.76
N ASP A 109 -7.78 7.56 4.15
CA ASP A 109 -7.47 6.16 3.89
C ASP A 109 -7.54 5.83 2.40
N TRP A 110 -8.55 6.31 1.71
CA TRP A 110 -8.74 6.01 0.29
C TRP A 110 -7.68 6.66 -0.59
N SER A 111 -7.30 7.91 -0.31
CA SER A 111 -6.20 8.57 -1.03
C SER A 111 -4.87 7.85 -0.80
N HIS A 112 -4.59 7.44 0.43
CA HIS A 112 -3.41 6.63 0.78
C HIS A 112 -3.39 5.31 -0.01
N LEU A 113 -4.47 4.54 0.05
CA LEU A 113 -4.56 3.24 -0.63
C LEU A 113 -4.37 3.37 -2.15
N LEU A 114 -5.02 4.35 -2.79
CA LEU A 114 -4.84 4.59 -4.22
C LEU A 114 -3.41 4.90 -4.60
N VAL A 115 -2.75 5.78 -3.85
CA VAL A 115 -1.34 6.14 -4.10
C VAL A 115 -0.42 4.95 -3.89
N VAL A 116 -0.58 4.19 -2.81
CA VAL A 116 0.24 3.01 -2.52
C VAL A 116 0.11 1.94 -3.61
N TYR A 117 -1.11 1.65 -4.03
CA TYR A 117 -1.34 0.64 -5.07
C TYR A 117 -0.87 1.10 -6.45
N ALA A 118 -1.09 2.36 -6.80
CA ALA A 118 -0.63 2.94 -8.07
C ALA A 118 0.90 2.97 -8.16
N VAL A 119 1.55 3.56 -7.16
CA VAL A 119 3.02 3.70 -7.11
C VAL A 119 3.67 2.33 -6.93
N GLY A 120 3.16 1.50 -6.02
CA GLY A 120 3.66 0.14 -5.81
C GLY A 120 3.57 -0.69 -7.08
N GLY A 121 2.44 -0.66 -7.76
CA GLY A 121 2.25 -1.35 -9.04
C GLY A 121 3.21 -0.86 -10.12
N ALA A 122 3.40 0.45 -10.25
CA ALA A 122 4.34 1.03 -11.21
C ALA A 122 5.79 0.60 -10.93
N ILE A 123 6.21 0.56 -9.67
CA ILE A 123 7.55 0.12 -9.26
C ILE A 123 7.74 -1.38 -9.57
N VAL A 124 6.78 -2.21 -9.14
CA VAL A 124 6.85 -3.67 -9.37
C VAL A 124 6.92 -4.00 -10.86
N GLY A 125 6.16 -3.28 -11.69
CA GLY A 125 6.17 -3.47 -13.14
C GLY A 125 7.37 -2.84 -13.85
N GLY A 126 7.91 -1.75 -13.30
CA GLY A 126 8.95 -0.93 -13.95
C GLY A 126 10.39 -1.35 -13.64
N LEU A 127 10.65 -1.82 -12.42
CA LEU A 127 11.99 -2.27 -12.03
C LEU A 127 12.28 -3.65 -12.62
N ARG A 128 12.95 -3.69 -13.76
CA ARG A 128 13.35 -4.93 -14.40
C ARG A 128 14.73 -5.37 -13.93
N MET A 129 14.83 -6.60 -13.43
CA MET A 129 16.13 -7.27 -13.42
C MET A 129 16.50 -7.61 -14.86
N LYS A 130 17.63 -7.10 -15.36
CA LYS A 130 18.18 -7.54 -16.66
C LYS A 130 18.24 -9.07 -16.68
N PRO A 131 17.82 -9.74 -17.77
CA PRO A 131 18.07 -11.16 -17.91
C PRO A 131 19.57 -11.39 -17.73
N ARG A 132 19.94 -12.34 -16.90
CA ARG A 132 21.32 -12.85 -16.91
C ARG A 132 21.55 -13.44 -18.28
N ALA A 133 22.50 -12.84 -19.00
CA ALA A 133 22.98 -13.38 -20.25
C ALA A 133 23.53 -14.79 -20.04
#